data_4bb2ee13a021c85360d01fbb5b126152
#
_entry.id   4bb2ee13a021c85360d01fbb5b126152
#
_cell.length_a   1.000
_cell.length_b   1.000
_cell.length_c   1.000
_cell.angle_alpha   90.00
_cell.angle_beta   90.00
_cell.angle_gamma   90.00
#
_symmetry.space_group_name_H-M   'P 1'
#
loop_
_entity.id
_entity.type
_entity.pdbx_description
1 polymer ?
#
loop_
_entity_poly.entity_id
_entity_poly.type
_entity_poly.pdbx_seq_one_letter_code
_entity_poly.pdbx_strand_id
1 'polypeptide(L)'
;MKKIRMMAGLLAAALCLSCCPSGYGQAQTVLHIVTESTYRGGLNYVLQDAVNAFSQSHAGVTLEMEILPYEESEREVRLETLRREMEQGSGPDLYFLPTRNVVEKPTGSPVKIAPLFGNVPKAMKDGSFYDFSSLYDRDETLNLADFQQVVLDAGCMGEQRYVLPLCFSMNAFYFISDGTSGYHPDMTVLEVMDAVLASQNAPLAAALCGISVYGYQPESIFSELFDSETGEVTLPFEEVAEFFAHYQKLQRLADQAEETWEVPFTPKQWREAVLHDGYVSGLFGGMYLSALAQRDGKTLMAIPLRAPNEQVTALVSWYGAIGADCKEPELAYEFLKTMLLPQYQWQTDGSSELRLPGWPVRVKGSVESVWPSLYQGIEGWPNWRDNPQPDGKDEWVTQITDEITRCCFRVNTSIARAVEKLKD
;
A
#
# COMPACT_ATOMS: atom_id res chain seq x y z
N MET A 1 8.56 -17.84 -79.55
CA MET A 1 7.70 -17.57 -78.36
C MET A 1 8.29 -17.99 -77.03
N LYS A 2 9.31 -18.82 -76.89
CA LYS A 2 9.94 -19.23 -75.59
C LYS A 2 10.92 -18.18 -75.00
N LYS A 3 11.54 -17.31 -75.83
CA LYS A 3 12.51 -16.28 -75.32
C LYS A 3 11.88 -15.08 -74.67
N ILE A 4 10.63 -14.72 -74.99
CA ILE A 4 9.91 -13.57 -74.42
C ILE A 4 9.37 -13.88 -73.03
N ARG A 5 9.06 -15.16 -72.71
CA ARG A 5 8.61 -15.54 -71.37
C ARG A 5 9.73 -15.58 -70.30
N MET A 6 10.98 -15.73 -70.75
CA MET A 6 12.13 -15.75 -69.82
C MET A 6 12.58 -14.33 -69.37
N MET A 7 12.37 -13.30 -70.23
CA MET A 7 12.66 -11.92 -69.82
C MET A 7 11.62 -11.29 -68.92
N ALA A 8 10.35 -11.72 -69.01
CA ALA A 8 9.30 -11.26 -68.09
C ALA A 8 9.46 -11.81 -66.66
N GLY A 9 10.02 -13.02 -66.51
CA GLY A 9 10.30 -13.64 -65.21
C GLY A 9 11.46 -12.97 -64.46
N LEU A 10 12.47 -12.47 -65.19
CA LEU A 10 13.61 -11.79 -64.57
C LEU A 10 13.29 -10.35 -64.16
N LEU A 11 12.38 -9.66 -64.83
CA LEU A 11 11.93 -8.32 -64.44
C LEU A 11 11.00 -8.38 -63.20
N ALA A 12 10.19 -9.41 -63.04
CA ALA A 12 9.34 -9.58 -61.84
C ALA A 12 10.16 -9.94 -60.60
N ALA A 13 11.26 -10.69 -60.73
CA ALA A 13 12.14 -11.01 -59.63
C ALA A 13 12.99 -9.78 -59.17
N ALA A 14 13.32 -8.88 -60.08
CA ALA A 14 14.08 -7.66 -59.74
C ALA A 14 13.19 -6.61 -59.03
N LEU A 15 11.87 -6.61 -59.25
CA LEU A 15 10.92 -5.69 -58.63
C LEU A 15 10.48 -6.13 -57.22
N CYS A 16 10.61 -7.44 -56.91
CA CYS A 16 10.30 -7.94 -55.57
C CYS A 16 11.46 -7.77 -54.55
N LEU A 17 12.68 -7.52 -55.03
CA LEU A 17 13.85 -7.30 -54.17
C LEU A 17 14.05 -5.84 -53.72
N SER A 18 13.29 -4.91 -54.27
CA SER A 18 13.38 -3.50 -53.93
C SER A 18 12.31 -2.99 -52.95
N CYS A 19 11.46 -3.88 -52.43
CA CYS A 19 10.44 -3.58 -51.43
C CYS A 19 10.65 -4.33 -50.10
N CYS A 20 11.88 -4.76 -49.79
CA CYS A 20 12.21 -4.95 -48.39
C CYS A 20 12.46 -3.59 -47.78
N PRO A 21 11.59 -3.06 -46.90
CA PRO A 21 12.00 -1.96 -46.06
C PRO A 21 13.24 -2.46 -45.35
N SER A 22 14.37 -1.78 -45.57
CA SER A 22 15.51 -1.88 -44.66
C SER A 22 14.95 -1.55 -43.29
N GLY A 23 14.59 -2.58 -42.54
CA GLY A 23 14.30 -2.46 -41.13
C GLY A 23 15.59 -1.95 -40.49
N TYR A 24 15.73 -0.62 -40.43
CA TYR A 24 16.55 -0.04 -39.39
C TYR A 24 15.99 -0.66 -38.11
N GLY A 25 16.76 -1.58 -37.52
CA GLY A 25 16.45 -2.06 -36.19
C GLY A 25 16.32 -0.83 -35.32
N GLN A 26 15.08 -0.45 -34.98
CA GLN A 26 14.88 0.53 -33.94
C GLN A 26 15.66 0.03 -32.74
N ALA A 27 16.55 0.85 -32.24
CA ALA A 27 17.27 0.54 -31.02
C ALA A 27 16.20 0.20 -29.96
N GLN A 28 16.25 -1.02 -29.45
CA GLN A 28 15.30 -1.49 -28.45
C GLN A 28 15.68 -0.80 -27.13
N THR A 29 14.78 0.01 -26.58
CA THR A 29 14.95 0.59 -25.25
C THR A 29 14.50 -0.47 -24.23
N VAL A 30 15.36 -0.76 -23.27
CA VAL A 30 15.06 -1.66 -22.16
C VAL A 30 15.01 -0.85 -20.87
N LEU A 31 13.93 -0.99 -20.10
CA LEU A 31 13.81 -0.47 -18.75
C LEU A 31 13.81 -1.64 -17.75
N HIS A 32 14.71 -1.57 -16.79
CA HIS A 32 14.84 -2.58 -15.73
C HIS A 32 14.01 -2.17 -14.51
N ILE A 33 13.11 -3.06 -14.11
CA ILE A 33 12.20 -2.88 -12.97
C ILE A 33 12.62 -3.82 -11.85
N VAL A 34 12.78 -3.30 -10.64
CA VAL A 34 12.94 -4.12 -9.42
C VAL A 34 11.69 -4.03 -8.56
N THR A 35 11.21 -5.18 -8.12
CA THR A 35 10.04 -5.31 -7.23
C THR A 35 10.21 -6.41 -6.18
N GLU A 36 9.29 -6.48 -5.24
CA GLU A 36 9.24 -7.51 -4.20
C GLU A 36 8.17 -8.56 -4.50
N SER A 37 8.35 -9.74 -3.92
CA SER A 37 7.29 -10.75 -3.90
C SER A 37 6.10 -10.25 -3.07
N THR A 38 4.89 -10.47 -3.56
CA THR A 38 3.65 -10.07 -2.89
C THR A 38 2.75 -11.26 -2.63
N TYR A 39 1.91 -11.12 -1.59
CA TYR A 39 0.92 -12.13 -1.25
C TYR A 39 0.02 -12.47 -2.43
N ARG A 40 -0.10 -13.76 -2.68
CA ARG A 40 -0.87 -14.31 -3.82
C ARG A 40 -0.55 -13.65 -5.16
N GLY A 41 0.63 -13.01 -5.27
CA GLY A 41 1.06 -12.35 -6.49
C GLY A 41 0.38 -11.01 -6.78
N GLY A 42 -0.42 -10.45 -5.87
CA GLY A 42 -1.24 -9.25 -6.08
C GLY A 42 -0.56 -8.15 -6.91
N LEU A 43 0.39 -7.40 -6.33
CA LEU A 43 1.09 -6.36 -7.09
C LEU A 43 1.88 -6.91 -8.28
N ASN A 44 2.49 -8.10 -8.15
CA ASN A 44 3.27 -8.69 -9.24
C ASN A 44 2.39 -8.99 -10.47
N TYR A 45 1.14 -9.46 -10.27
CA TYR A 45 0.20 -9.62 -11.39
C TYR A 45 -0.20 -8.28 -11.99
N VAL A 46 -0.54 -7.30 -11.15
CA VAL A 46 -0.89 -5.95 -11.60
C VAL A 46 0.27 -5.31 -12.38
N LEU A 47 1.48 -5.43 -11.85
CA LEU A 47 2.67 -4.89 -12.50
C LEU A 47 2.97 -5.64 -13.81
N GLN A 48 2.82 -6.96 -13.85
CA GLN A 48 3.00 -7.75 -15.06
C GLN A 48 1.97 -7.38 -16.14
N ASP A 49 0.70 -7.18 -15.76
CA ASP A 49 -0.34 -6.72 -16.67
C ASP A 49 -0.01 -5.32 -17.24
N ALA A 50 0.47 -4.41 -16.38
CA ALA A 50 0.91 -3.09 -16.79
C ALA A 50 2.11 -3.14 -17.74
N VAL A 51 3.11 -3.98 -17.43
CA VAL A 51 4.29 -4.24 -18.29
C VAL A 51 3.85 -4.73 -19.67
N ASN A 52 2.96 -5.72 -19.71
CA ASN A 52 2.46 -6.30 -20.96
C ASN A 52 1.70 -5.25 -21.80
N ALA A 53 0.79 -4.49 -21.17
CA ALA A 53 0.01 -3.47 -21.84
C ALA A 53 0.89 -2.31 -22.36
N PHE A 54 1.86 -1.88 -21.56
CA PHE A 54 2.79 -0.81 -21.93
C PHE A 54 3.68 -1.23 -23.11
N SER A 55 4.26 -2.43 -23.05
CA SER A 55 5.10 -2.95 -24.15
C SER A 55 4.32 -3.14 -25.45
N GLN A 56 3.02 -3.45 -25.39
CA GLN A 56 2.15 -3.52 -26.57
C GLN A 56 1.86 -2.14 -27.18
N SER A 57 1.79 -1.10 -26.37
CA SER A 57 1.51 0.27 -26.83
C SER A 57 2.75 1.05 -27.23
N HIS A 58 3.95 0.61 -26.82
CA HIS A 58 5.23 1.29 -27.06
C HIS A 58 6.18 0.39 -27.87
N ALA A 59 6.05 0.44 -29.21
CA ALA A 59 6.89 -0.36 -30.10
C ALA A 59 8.38 -0.02 -29.89
N GLY A 60 9.21 -1.06 -29.69
CA GLY A 60 10.64 -0.91 -29.44
C GLY A 60 11.02 -0.70 -27.97
N VAL A 61 10.05 -0.76 -27.06
CA VAL A 61 10.29 -0.72 -25.60
C VAL A 61 10.08 -2.08 -24.98
N THR A 62 11.02 -2.51 -24.16
CA THR A 62 10.93 -3.71 -23.33
C THR A 62 11.08 -3.33 -21.87
N LEU A 63 10.21 -3.88 -21.02
CA LEU A 63 10.32 -3.74 -19.57
C LEU A 63 10.71 -5.11 -19.00
N GLU A 64 11.87 -5.16 -18.36
CA GLU A 64 12.38 -6.37 -17.69
C GLU A 64 12.16 -6.27 -16.20
N MET A 65 11.35 -7.19 -15.64
CA MET A 65 10.98 -7.18 -14.23
C MET A 65 11.77 -8.21 -13.44
N GLU A 66 12.48 -7.76 -12.42
CA GLU A 66 13.15 -8.58 -11.43
C GLU A 66 12.37 -8.58 -10.12
N ILE A 67 12.04 -9.77 -9.62
CA ILE A 67 11.44 -9.97 -8.30
C ILE A 67 12.59 -10.34 -7.33
N LEU A 68 12.77 -9.53 -6.28
CA LEU A 68 13.83 -9.76 -5.31
C LEU A 68 13.62 -11.08 -4.55
N PRO A 69 14.71 -11.83 -4.30
CA PRO A 69 14.65 -13.06 -3.52
C PRO A 69 14.10 -12.82 -2.11
N TYR A 70 13.32 -13.75 -1.61
CA TYR A 70 12.83 -13.73 -0.22
C TYR A 70 13.69 -14.58 0.72
N GLU A 71 14.51 -15.50 0.19
CA GLU A 71 15.46 -16.27 1.01
C GLU A 71 16.66 -15.39 1.40
N GLU A 72 16.94 -15.34 2.71
CA GLU A 72 17.86 -14.35 3.31
C GLU A 72 19.24 -14.30 2.64
N SER A 73 19.87 -15.46 2.42
CA SER A 73 21.21 -15.52 1.85
C SER A 73 21.27 -15.06 0.39
N GLU A 74 20.29 -15.42 -0.43
CA GLU A 74 20.22 -15.00 -1.83
C GLU A 74 19.91 -13.50 -1.91
N ARG A 75 19.01 -13.05 -1.03
CA ARG A 75 18.61 -11.66 -0.93
C ARG A 75 19.78 -10.75 -0.56
N GLU A 76 20.56 -11.11 0.48
CA GLU A 76 21.70 -10.31 0.92
C GLU A 76 22.69 -10.07 -0.22
N VAL A 77 23.05 -11.13 -0.96
CA VAL A 77 23.93 -11.06 -2.12
C VAL A 77 23.35 -10.16 -3.21
N ARG A 78 22.03 -10.29 -3.49
CA ARG A 78 21.41 -9.47 -4.53
C ARG A 78 21.32 -8.01 -4.13
N LEU A 79 20.92 -7.71 -2.88
CA LEU A 79 20.87 -6.34 -2.37
C LEU A 79 22.25 -5.65 -2.39
N GLU A 80 23.31 -6.38 -2.04
CA GLU A 80 24.68 -5.85 -2.12
C GLU A 80 25.08 -5.55 -3.57
N THR A 81 24.69 -6.42 -4.49
CA THR A 81 24.93 -6.22 -5.92
C THR A 81 24.16 -5.00 -6.45
N LEU A 82 22.87 -4.87 -6.10
CA LEU A 82 22.07 -3.71 -6.49
C LEU A 82 22.65 -2.39 -5.96
N ARG A 83 23.11 -2.35 -4.71
CA ARG A 83 23.75 -1.15 -4.15
C ARG A 83 25.00 -0.75 -4.93
N ARG A 84 25.82 -1.74 -5.30
CA ARG A 84 26.99 -1.48 -6.14
C ARG A 84 26.63 -1.01 -7.56
N GLU A 85 25.60 -1.59 -8.16
CA GLU A 85 25.08 -1.15 -9.46
C GLU A 85 24.61 0.31 -9.39
N MET A 86 23.88 0.69 -8.33
CA MET A 86 23.45 2.07 -8.08
C MET A 86 24.65 3.01 -7.88
N GLU A 87 25.63 2.63 -7.07
CA GLU A 87 26.86 3.42 -6.86
C GLU A 87 27.67 3.63 -8.16
N GLN A 88 27.54 2.73 -9.13
CA GLN A 88 28.23 2.78 -10.42
C GLN A 88 27.41 3.47 -11.52
N GLY A 89 26.20 3.98 -11.21
CA GLY A 89 25.30 4.60 -12.18
C GLY A 89 24.70 3.62 -13.18
N SER A 90 24.54 2.36 -12.78
CA SER A 90 23.97 1.27 -13.58
C SER A 90 22.85 0.52 -12.83
N GLY A 91 22.25 1.18 -11.85
CA GLY A 91 21.13 0.65 -11.10
C GLY A 91 19.86 0.48 -11.94
N PRO A 92 18.79 -0.12 -11.37
CA PRO A 92 17.51 -0.25 -12.03
C PRO A 92 16.91 1.10 -12.43
N ASP A 93 16.14 1.09 -13.54
CA ASP A 93 15.44 2.28 -14.02
C ASP A 93 14.20 2.59 -13.18
N LEU A 94 13.54 1.54 -12.64
CA LEU A 94 12.29 1.66 -11.91
C LEU A 94 12.29 0.75 -10.67
N TYR A 95 11.70 1.25 -9.62
CA TYR A 95 11.44 0.53 -8.38
C TYR A 95 9.95 0.49 -8.09
N PHE A 96 9.42 -0.69 -7.71
CA PHE A 96 8.08 -0.87 -7.15
C PHE A 96 8.21 -1.67 -5.86
N LEU A 97 8.25 -0.98 -4.74
CA LEU A 97 8.67 -1.54 -3.47
C LEU A 97 7.69 -1.28 -2.33
N PRO A 98 7.58 -2.23 -1.37
CA PRO A 98 6.84 -2.00 -0.13
C PRO A 98 7.64 -1.13 0.84
N THR A 99 6.91 -0.48 1.74
CA THR A 99 7.51 0.17 2.90
C THR A 99 7.64 -0.78 4.10
N ARG A 100 7.02 -1.97 4.03
CA ARG A 100 7.11 -3.01 5.05
C ARG A 100 8.35 -3.86 4.84
N ASN A 101 8.92 -4.34 5.95
CA ASN A 101 10.00 -5.34 5.94
C ASN A 101 9.47 -6.78 5.99
N VAL A 102 8.27 -7.00 5.47
CA VAL A 102 7.64 -8.32 5.40
C VAL A 102 7.07 -8.50 4.01
N VAL A 103 7.47 -9.58 3.36
CA VAL A 103 6.90 -10.06 2.09
C VAL A 103 6.32 -11.44 2.30
N GLU A 104 5.62 -11.97 1.32
CA GLU A 104 5.04 -13.30 1.43
C GLU A 104 5.71 -14.26 0.45
N LYS A 105 5.95 -15.48 0.95
CA LYS A 105 6.39 -16.59 0.09
C LYS A 105 5.27 -16.96 -0.88
N PRO A 106 5.57 -17.59 -2.00
CA PRO A 106 4.56 -18.13 -2.91
C PRO A 106 3.56 -19.09 -2.23
N THR A 107 3.94 -19.64 -1.08
CA THR A 107 3.09 -20.49 -0.22
C THR A 107 2.12 -19.69 0.65
N GLY A 108 2.17 -18.35 0.64
CA GLY A 108 1.33 -17.49 1.47
C GLY A 108 1.87 -17.24 2.88
N SER A 109 3.07 -17.73 3.21
CA SER A 109 3.65 -17.52 4.53
C SER A 109 4.43 -16.19 4.58
N PRO A 110 4.22 -15.33 5.60
CA PRO A 110 4.96 -14.09 5.73
C PRO A 110 6.44 -14.36 6.06
N VAL A 111 7.31 -13.57 5.47
CA VAL A 111 8.76 -13.60 5.71
C VAL A 111 9.25 -12.19 5.99
N LYS A 112 9.99 -12.05 7.08
CA LYS A 112 10.69 -10.81 7.38
C LYS A 112 11.90 -10.68 6.47
N ILE A 113 12.02 -9.52 5.82
CA ILE A 113 13.11 -9.23 4.87
C ILE A 113 13.90 -7.99 5.29
N ALA A 114 15.14 -7.90 4.80
CA ALA A 114 15.85 -6.65 4.75
C ALA A 114 15.38 -5.86 3.51
N PRO A 115 14.79 -4.66 3.65
CA PRO A 115 14.36 -3.86 2.50
C PRO A 115 15.57 -3.30 1.74
N LEU A 116 15.40 -3.05 0.43
CA LEU A 116 16.42 -2.36 -0.36
C LEU A 116 16.67 -0.95 0.18
N PHE A 117 15.60 -0.20 0.44
CA PHE A 117 15.63 1.09 1.11
C PHE A 117 14.99 0.98 2.49
N GLY A 118 15.82 0.95 3.54
CA GLY A 118 15.32 0.85 4.94
C GLY A 118 14.69 2.14 5.47
N ASN A 119 14.99 3.26 4.82
CA ASN A 119 14.44 4.59 5.09
C ASN A 119 14.26 5.32 3.75
N VAL A 120 13.02 5.40 3.26
CA VAL A 120 12.71 6.00 1.95
C VAL A 120 12.97 7.51 1.93
N PRO A 121 12.58 8.31 2.95
CA PRO A 121 12.96 9.72 3.04
C PRO A 121 14.47 9.95 2.96
N LYS A 122 15.25 9.12 3.64
CA LYS A 122 16.71 9.20 3.54
C LYS A 122 17.19 8.87 2.13
N ALA A 123 16.63 7.87 1.46
CA ALA A 123 16.99 7.52 0.09
C ALA A 123 16.65 8.65 -0.90
N MET A 124 15.53 9.36 -0.71
CA MET A 124 15.20 10.57 -1.48
C MET A 124 16.29 11.64 -1.29
N LYS A 125 16.65 11.92 -0.05
CA LYS A 125 17.69 12.92 0.29
C LYS A 125 19.08 12.55 -0.25
N ASP A 126 19.44 11.28 -0.16
CA ASP A 126 20.73 10.77 -0.65
C ASP A 126 20.83 10.72 -2.18
N GLY A 127 19.75 11.09 -2.91
CA GLY A 127 19.71 11.12 -4.36
C GLY A 127 19.64 9.72 -5.01
N SER A 128 19.02 8.75 -4.32
CA SER A 128 18.80 7.40 -4.89
C SER A 128 17.76 7.39 -6.01
N PHE A 129 16.93 8.42 -6.10
CA PHE A 129 15.81 8.52 -7.03
C PHE A 129 15.93 9.77 -7.91
N TYR A 130 15.43 9.66 -9.12
CA TYR A 130 15.29 10.77 -10.05
C TYR A 130 14.19 11.72 -9.59
N ASP A 131 14.44 13.04 -9.64
CA ASP A 131 13.44 14.06 -9.42
C ASP A 131 12.56 14.20 -10.66
N PHE A 132 11.33 13.72 -10.59
CA PHE A 132 10.37 13.80 -11.71
C PHE A 132 9.30 14.87 -11.53
N SER A 133 9.52 15.88 -10.67
CA SER A 133 8.60 17.00 -10.45
C SER A 133 8.16 17.64 -11.76
N SER A 134 9.12 17.98 -12.61
CA SER A 134 8.84 18.65 -13.89
C SER A 134 8.02 17.80 -14.86
N LEU A 135 8.11 16.46 -14.77
CA LEU A 135 7.30 15.53 -15.56
C LEU A 135 5.89 15.46 -14.99
N TYR A 136 5.77 15.39 -13.67
CA TYR A 136 4.50 15.30 -12.95
C TYR A 136 3.68 16.60 -13.11
N ASP A 137 4.30 17.77 -12.92
CA ASP A 137 3.62 19.07 -12.95
C ASP A 137 3.07 19.45 -14.32
N ARG A 138 3.72 18.99 -15.39
CA ARG A 138 3.27 19.23 -16.76
C ARG A 138 2.33 18.15 -17.31
N ASP A 139 2.02 17.12 -16.52
CA ASP A 139 1.18 16.02 -16.97
C ASP A 139 -0.32 16.37 -16.87
N GLU A 140 -0.86 16.89 -17.95
CA GLU A 140 -2.28 17.23 -18.07
C GLU A 140 -3.21 15.99 -18.11
N THR A 141 -2.64 14.78 -18.17
CA THR A 141 -3.43 13.53 -18.20
C THR A 141 -3.83 13.06 -16.80
N LEU A 142 -3.15 13.54 -15.77
CA LEU A 142 -3.45 13.25 -14.37
C LEU A 142 -4.45 14.28 -13.83
N ASN A 143 -5.68 13.84 -13.59
CA ASN A 143 -6.63 14.67 -12.83
C ASN A 143 -6.37 14.50 -11.33
N LEU A 144 -5.62 15.42 -10.73
CA LEU A 144 -5.20 15.37 -9.33
C LEU A 144 -6.36 15.28 -8.36
N ALA A 145 -7.55 15.79 -8.70
CA ALA A 145 -8.75 15.65 -7.88
C ALA A 145 -9.28 14.20 -7.76
N ASP A 146 -8.71 13.27 -8.52
CA ASP A 146 -9.07 11.85 -8.44
C ASP A 146 -8.23 11.11 -7.38
N PHE A 147 -7.29 11.77 -6.70
CA PHE A 147 -6.32 11.14 -5.81
C PHE A 147 -6.29 11.76 -4.43
N GLN A 148 -5.89 10.97 -3.43
CA GLN A 148 -5.61 11.46 -2.08
C GLN A 148 -4.28 12.23 -2.07
N GLN A 149 -4.39 13.57 -2.13
CA GLN A 149 -3.23 14.46 -2.32
C GLN A 149 -2.22 14.33 -1.19
N VAL A 150 -2.68 14.30 0.06
CA VAL A 150 -1.82 14.16 1.23
C VAL A 150 -0.95 12.89 1.15
N VAL A 151 -1.49 11.83 0.55
CA VAL A 151 -0.74 10.58 0.34
C VAL A 151 0.27 10.73 -0.80
N LEU A 152 -0.12 11.33 -1.91
CA LEU A 152 0.79 11.56 -3.03
C LEU A 152 1.95 12.49 -2.63
N ASP A 153 1.69 13.48 -1.77
CA ASP A 153 2.69 14.44 -1.33
C ASP A 153 3.73 13.84 -0.36
N ALA A 154 3.44 12.67 0.24
CA ALA A 154 4.46 11.94 0.97
C ALA A 154 5.67 11.54 0.09
N GLY A 155 5.51 11.48 -1.22
CA GLY A 155 6.60 11.22 -2.17
C GLY A 155 7.45 12.43 -2.52
N CYS A 156 7.20 13.57 -1.88
CA CYS A 156 7.96 14.81 -2.08
C CYS A 156 8.98 15.04 -0.95
N MET A 157 10.04 15.76 -1.30
CA MET A 157 10.97 16.37 -0.34
C MET A 157 11.12 17.84 -0.72
N GLY A 158 10.53 18.72 0.09
CA GLY A 158 10.31 20.11 -0.31
C GLY A 158 9.40 20.19 -1.53
N GLU A 159 9.85 20.88 -2.57
CA GLU A 159 9.11 21.02 -3.84
C GLU A 159 9.41 19.88 -4.83
N GLN A 160 10.35 18.99 -4.52
CA GLN A 160 10.81 17.94 -5.42
C GLN A 160 10.08 16.62 -5.17
N ARG A 161 9.66 15.94 -6.24
CA ARG A 161 8.96 14.66 -6.20
C ARG A 161 9.87 13.54 -6.68
N TYR A 162 10.15 12.61 -5.78
CA TYR A 162 11.06 11.47 -6.03
C TYR A 162 10.34 10.15 -6.06
N VAL A 163 9.20 10.05 -5.40
CA VAL A 163 8.47 8.81 -5.18
C VAL A 163 7.00 9.03 -5.51
N LEU A 164 6.37 8.02 -6.11
CA LEU A 164 4.95 7.97 -6.37
C LEU A 164 4.30 6.93 -5.44
N PRO A 165 3.64 7.33 -4.35
CA PRO A 165 2.83 6.42 -3.57
C PRO A 165 1.74 5.77 -4.42
N LEU A 166 1.60 4.44 -4.34
CA LEU A 166 0.61 3.68 -5.11
C LEU A 166 -0.59 3.27 -4.27
N CYS A 167 -0.32 2.96 -3.01
CA CYS A 167 -1.36 2.66 -2.04
C CYS A 167 -0.86 2.98 -0.62
N PHE A 168 -1.81 3.08 0.29
CA PHE A 168 -1.54 3.40 1.68
C PHE A 168 -2.31 2.47 2.62
N SER A 169 -1.96 2.52 3.89
CA SER A 169 -2.70 1.91 4.98
C SER A 169 -2.94 2.95 6.07
N MET A 170 -4.08 2.85 6.71
CA MET A 170 -4.37 3.53 7.96
C MET A 170 -5.19 2.59 8.82
N ASN A 171 -5.07 2.73 10.13
CA ASN A 171 -5.85 1.97 11.07
C ASN A 171 -6.91 2.87 11.72
N ALA A 172 -8.01 2.24 12.13
CA ALA A 172 -9.08 2.89 12.86
C ALA A 172 -9.61 1.95 13.94
N PHE A 173 -10.20 2.51 14.97
CA PHE A 173 -11.08 1.78 15.85
C PHE A 173 -12.43 1.59 15.17
N TYR A 174 -12.99 0.40 15.28
CA TYR A 174 -14.29 0.06 14.74
C TYR A 174 -15.19 -0.43 15.87
N PHE A 175 -16.34 0.19 16.00
CA PHE A 175 -17.34 -0.17 16.99
C PHE A 175 -18.64 -0.49 16.28
N ILE A 176 -19.19 -1.67 16.53
CA ILE A 176 -20.54 -2.03 16.06
C ILE A 176 -21.50 -1.69 17.20
N SER A 177 -22.05 -0.49 17.16
CA SER A 177 -22.92 -0.01 18.21
C SER A 177 -24.27 0.45 17.67
N ASP A 178 -25.25 0.50 18.57
CA ASP A 178 -26.57 1.10 18.35
C ASP A 178 -26.59 2.62 18.61
N GLY A 179 -25.41 3.26 18.61
CA GLY A 179 -25.26 4.72 18.68
C GLY A 179 -25.28 5.32 20.08
N THR A 180 -25.20 4.49 21.15
CA THR A 180 -25.30 4.97 22.54
C THR A 180 -24.02 4.92 23.35
N SER A 181 -22.89 4.57 22.74
CA SER A 181 -21.71 4.13 23.50
C SER A 181 -20.79 5.22 24.06
N GLY A 182 -21.03 6.51 23.79
CA GLY A 182 -20.15 7.59 24.24
C GLY A 182 -18.85 7.72 23.44
N TYR A 183 -18.71 6.99 22.34
CA TYR A 183 -17.64 7.16 21.38
C TYR A 183 -18.10 8.08 20.24
N HIS A 184 -17.16 8.87 19.68
CA HIS A 184 -17.44 9.72 18.53
C HIS A 184 -16.21 9.80 17.58
N PRO A 185 -16.40 10.09 16.29
CA PRO A 185 -15.35 9.97 15.27
C PRO A 185 -14.11 10.85 15.48
N ASP A 186 -14.23 11.94 16.18
CA ASP A 186 -13.16 12.93 16.43
C ASP A 186 -12.29 12.64 17.68
N MET A 187 -12.54 11.52 18.37
CA MET A 187 -11.72 11.13 19.52
C MET A 187 -10.28 10.81 19.12
N THR A 188 -9.34 11.24 19.96
CA THR A 188 -7.94 10.80 19.90
C THR A 188 -7.79 9.35 20.40
N VAL A 189 -6.67 8.72 20.09
CA VAL A 189 -6.37 7.37 20.58
C VAL A 189 -6.39 7.28 22.11
N LEU A 190 -5.92 8.31 22.81
CA LEU A 190 -5.91 8.34 24.26
C LEU A 190 -7.32 8.51 24.83
N GLU A 191 -8.16 9.36 24.22
CA GLU A 191 -9.56 9.53 24.64
C GLU A 191 -10.37 8.25 24.43
N VAL A 192 -10.13 7.50 23.34
CA VAL A 192 -10.75 6.18 23.15
C VAL A 192 -10.30 5.22 24.25
N MET A 193 -9.00 5.17 24.58
CA MET A 193 -8.50 4.33 25.67
C MET A 193 -9.11 4.72 27.01
N ASP A 194 -9.23 6.02 27.30
CA ASP A 194 -9.83 6.51 28.55
C ASP A 194 -11.33 6.20 28.61
N ALA A 195 -12.06 6.29 27.52
CA ALA A 195 -13.48 5.91 27.45
C ALA A 195 -13.66 4.40 27.75
N VAL A 196 -12.78 3.55 27.20
CA VAL A 196 -12.78 2.10 27.51
C VAL A 196 -12.44 1.85 28.97
N LEU A 197 -11.45 2.52 29.52
CA LEU A 197 -11.08 2.42 30.94
C LEU A 197 -12.24 2.89 31.84
N ALA A 198 -12.91 3.97 31.49
CA ALA A 198 -14.06 4.48 32.26
C ALA A 198 -15.26 3.52 32.19
N SER A 199 -15.46 2.85 31.09
CA SER A 199 -16.55 1.86 30.93
C SER A 199 -16.35 0.60 31.78
N GLN A 200 -15.11 0.32 32.24
CA GLN A 200 -14.73 -0.92 32.94
C GLN A 200 -15.07 -2.19 32.13
N ASN A 201 -15.14 -2.07 30.81
CA ASN A 201 -15.42 -3.19 29.90
C ASN A 201 -14.14 -3.99 29.64
N ALA A 202 -13.91 -5.06 30.42
CA ALA A 202 -12.71 -5.88 30.30
C ALA A 202 -12.62 -6.63 28.94
N PRO A 203 -13.70 -7.21 28.38
CA PRO A 203 -13.69 -7.76 27.03
C PRO A 203 -13.26 -6.76 25.95
N LEU A 204 -13.78 -5.53 25.99
CA LEU A 204 -13.39 -4.48 25.04
C LEU A 204 -11.92 -4.09 25.21
N ALA A 205 -11.45 -3.95 26.46
CA ALA A 205 -10.04 -3.71 26.74
C ALA A 205 -9.16 -4.83 26.20
N ALA A 206 -9.57 -6.09 26.36
CA ALA A 206 -8.87 -7.25 25.82
C ALA A 206 -8.83 -7.24 24.29
N ALA A 207 -9.95 -6.89 23.63
CA ALA A 207 -10.00 -6.76 22.16
C ALA A 207 -9.04 -5.68 21.65
N LEU A 208 -8.96 -4.53 22.33
CA LEU A 208 -8.04 -3.45 21.96
C LEU A 208 -6.57 -3.77 22.28
N CYS A 209 -6.28 -4.53 23.34
CA CYS A 209 -4.94 -5.00 23.69
C CYS A 209 -4.50 -6.25 22.92
N GLY A 210 -5.43 -7.11 22.54
CA GLY A 210 -5.15 -8.36 21.80
C GLY A 210 -4.61 -8.11 20.37
N ILE A 211 -4.82 -6.93 19.86
CA ILE A 211 -4.08 -6.46 18.70
C ILE A 211 -2.75 -6.00 19.23
N SER A 212 -1.70 -6.76 18.93
CA SER A 212 -0.34 -6.40 19.30
C SER A 212 -0.09 -4.89 19.13
N VAL A 213 0.84 -4.33 19.91
CA VAL A 213 1.32 -2.94 19.75
C VAL A 213 1.59 -2.58 18.27
N TYR A 214 1.85 -3.57 17.43
CA TYR A 214 1.98 -3.41 15.97
C TYR A 214 0.67 -2.98 15.26
N GLY A 215 -0.50 -3.28 15.81
CA GLY A 215 -1.78 -2.81 15.27
C GLY A 215 -1.97 -1.30 15.45
N TYR A 216 -1.34 -0.72 16.46
CA TYR A 216 -1.41 0.70 16.72
C TYR A 216 -0.51 1.55 15.81
N GLN A 217 0.43 0.97 15.07
CA GLN A 217 1.33 1.69 14.16
C GLN A 217 1.89 2.97 14.80
N PRO A 218 3.07 2.93 15.43
CA PRO A 218 3.62 4.07 16.16
C PRO A 218 3.62 5.38 15.37
N GLU A 219 3.83 5.27 14.05
CA GLU A 219 3.81 6.41 13.12
C GLU A 219 2.44 7.11 13.05
N SER A 220 1.35 6.40 13.38
CA SER A 220 -0.01 6.94 13.40
C SER A 220 -0.39 7.57 14.74
N ILE A 221 0.33 7.23 15.81
CA ILE A 221 -0.03 7.63 17.18
C ILE A 221 0.80 8.82 17.67
N PHE A 222 2.07 8.84 17.26
CA PHE A 222 3.03 9.83 17.72
C PHE A 222 3.25 10.89 16.65
N SER A 223 3.74 12.05 17.07
CA SER A 223 4.24 13.09 16.18
C SER A 223 5.43 12.58 15.34
N GLU A 224 6.20 13.44 14.77
CA GLU A 224 7.29 13.02 13.89
C GLU A 224 8.27 12.06 14.59
N LEU A 225 8.36 10.83 14.08
CA LEU A 225 9.29 9.80 14.56
C LEU A 225 10.67 9.88 13.93
N PHE A 226 10.86 10.72 12.95
CA PHE A 226 12.16 10.99 12.34
C PHE A 226 12.22 12.43 11.82
N ASP A 227 13.41 12.96 11.86
CA ASP A 227 13.74 14.24 11.26
C ASP A 227 13.81 14.08 9.73
N SER A 228 12.93 14.78 9.00
CA SER A 228 12.90 14.72 7.54
C SER A 228 14.14 15.31 6.87
N GLU A 229 14.88 16.20 7.56
CA GLU A 229 16.10 16.81 7.02
C GLU A 229 17.32 15.92 7.21
N THR A 230 17.45 15.28 8.38
CA THR A 230 18.60 14.42 8.68
C THR A 230 18.34 12.96 8.38
N GLY A 231 17.08 12.54 8.34
CA GLY A 231 16.67 11.13 8.24
C GLY A 231 16.95 10.36 9.53
N GLU A 232 17.29 11.05 10.62
CA GLU A 232 17.48 10.44 11.93
C GLU A 232 16.15 10.21 12.63
N VAL A 233 16.06 9.12 13.40
CA VAL A 233 14.87 8.83 14.19
C VAL A 233 14.87 9.69 15.44
N THR A 234 13.84 10.49 15.57
CA THR A 234 13.50 11.21 16.78
C THR A 234 12.39 10.45 17.50
N LEU A 235 12.51 10.27 18.81
CA LEU A 235 11.47 9.63 19.60
C LEU A 235 10.82 10.69 20.50
N PRO A 236 9.51 10.98 20.36
CA PRO A 236 8.81 11.91 21.25
C PRO A 236 8.54 11.20 22.58
N PHE A 237 9.52 11.25 23.49
CA PHE A 237 9.51 10.49 24.75
C PHE A 237 8.27 10.69 25.59
N GLU A 238 7.79 11.91 25.70
CA GLU A 238 6.61 12.25 26.52
C GLU A 238 5.35 11.61 25.94
N GLU A 239 5.13 11.70 24.62
CA GLU A 239 3.99 11.08 23.94
C GLU A 239 4.04 9.56 24.04
N VAL A 240 5.22 8.98 23.87
CA VAL A 240 5.44 7.52 23.99
C VAL A 240 5.15 7.06 25.42
N ALA A 241 5.66 7.76 26.42
CA ALA A 241 5.46 7.42 27.82
C ALA A 241 3.97 7.51 28.22
N GLU A 242 3.28 8.56 27.76
CA GLU A 242 1.84 8.74 27.99
C GLU A 242 1.02 7.61 27.36
N PHE A 243 1.27 7.31 26.08
CA PHE A 243 0.60 6.18 25.41
C PHE A 243 0.79 4.86 26.16
N PHE A 244 2.03 4.53 26.50
CA PHE A 244 2.29 3.29 27.23
C PHE A 244 1.68 3.25 28.63
N ALA A 245 1.56 4.38 29.29
CA ALA A 245 0.87 4.48 30.60
C ALA A 245 -0.63 4.13 30.44
N HIS A 246 -1.30 4.63 29.39
CA HIS A 246 -2.69 4.28 29.07
C HIS A 246 -2.81 2.80 28.65
N TYR A 247 -1.93 2.34 27.78
CA TYR A 247 -1.91 0.96 27.31
C TYR A 247 -1.72 -0.04 28.46
N GLN A 248 -0.84 0.25 29.44
CA GLN A 248 -0.67 -0.60 30.61
C GLN A 248 -1.91 -0.64 31.51
N LYS A 249 -2.64 0.48 31.67
CA LYS A 249 -3.91 0.49 32.39
C LYS A 249 -4.94 -0.39 31.67
N LEU A 250 -4.99 -0.25 30.32
CA LEU A 250 -5.88 -1.03 29.47
C LEU A 250 -5.58 -2.53 29.58
N GLN A 251 -4.30 -2.94 29.57
CA GLN A 251 -3.88 -4.32 29.79
C GLN A 251 -4.35 -4.87 31.15
N ARG A 252 -4.21 -4.07 32.22
CA ARG A 252 -4.69 -4.50 33.56
C ARG A 252 -6.21 -4.69 33.62
N LEU A 253 -6.95 -3.92 32.85
CA LEU A 253 -8.38 -4.11 32.71
C LEU A 253 -8.68 -5.35 31.86
N ALA A 254 -7.96 -5.54 30.77
CA ALA A 254 -8.07 -6.71 29.89
C ALA A 254 -7.80 -8.03 30.63
N ASP A 255 -6.83 -8.04 31.55
CA ASP A 255 -6.50 -9.21 32.37
C ASP A 255 -7.67 -9.68 33.27
N GLN A 256 -8.69 -8.87 33.44
CA GLN A 256 -9.92 -9.21 34.19
C GLN A 256 -10.96 -9.91 33.31
N ALA A 257 -10.76 -9.97 31.99
CA ALA A 257 -11.67 -10.70 31.12
C ALA A 257 -11.55 -12.20 31.36
N GLU A 258 -12.69 -12.89 31.51
CA GLU A 258 -12.74 -14.35 31.74
C GLU A 258 -12.24 -15.14 30.51
N GLU A 259 -12.30 -14.54 29.33
CA GLU A 259 -11.81 -15.13 28.09
C GLU A 259 -10.54 -14.40 27.63
N THR A 260 -9.42 -15.13 27.61
CA THR A 260 -8.21 -14.64 26.97
C THR A 260 -8.34 -14.80 25.45
N TRP A 261 -8.36 -13.69 24.75
CA TRP A 261 -8.36 -13.70 23.30
C TRP A 261 -6.97 -14.02 22.78
N GLU A 262 -6.70 -15.31 22.50
CA GLU A 262 -5.47 -15.72 21.83
C GLU A 262 -5.60 -15.50 20.31
N VAL A 263 -4.63 -14.83 19.72
CA VAL A 263 -4.49 -14.72 18.26
C VAL A 263 -3.72 -15.95 17.76
N PRO A 264 -4.15 -16.65 16.68
CA PRO A 264 -5.21 -16.26 15.74
C PRO A 264 -6.60 -16.75 16.18
N PHE A 265 -7.55 -15.82 16.13
CA PHE A 265 -8.96 -16.14 16.33
C PHE A 265 -9.48 -17.15 15.30
N THR A 266 -10.32 -18.07 15.71
CA THR A 266 -11.17 -18.76 14.74
C THR A 266 -12.12 -17.74 14.11
N PRO A 267 -12.57 -17.94 12.86
CA PRO A 267 -13.54 -17.04 12.23
C PRO A 267 -14.79 -16.79 13.08
N LYS A 268 -15.18 -17.76 13.91
CA LYS A 268 -16.30 -17.64 14.82
C LYS A 268 -15.98 -16.71 16.00
N GLN A 269 -14.85 -16.91 16.68
CA GLN A 269 -14.41 -16.06 17.79
C GLN A 269 -14.18 -14.62 17.36
N TRP A 270 -13.55 -14.43 16.17
CA TRP A 270 -13.34 -13.13 15.59
C TRP A 270 -14.68 -12.41 15.32
N ARG A 271 -15.66 -13.12 14.78
CA ARG A 271 -17.00 -12.62 14.53
C ARG A 271 -17.72 -12.21 15.83
N GLU A 272 -17.62 -13.01 16.87
CA GLU A 272 -18.22 -12.75 18.17
C GLU A 272 -17.58 -11.53 18.86
N ALA A 273 -16.26 -11.45 18.88
CA ALA A 273 -15.52 -10.34 19.49
C ALA A 273 -15.86 -9.00 18.79
N VAL A 274 -15.79 -9.00 17.47
CA VAL A 274 -16.01 -7.81 16.66
C VAL A 274 -17.45 -7.31 16.71
N LEU A 275 -18.42 -8.22 16.80
CA LEU A 275 -19.86 -7.85 16.84
C LEU A 275 -20.27 -7.22 18.19
N HIS A 276 -19.46 -7.35 19.24
CA HIS A 276 -19.86 -6.91 20.57
C HIS A 276 -19.09 -5.72 21.13
N ASP A 277 -17.79 -5.56 20.80
CA ASP A 277 -16.95 -4.76 21.67
C ASP A 277 -16.04 -3.73 20.98
N GLY A 278 -15.82 -3.81 19.68
CA GLY A 278 -14.90 -2.90 18.98
C GLY A 278 -13.57 -3.57 18.59
N TYR A 279 -12.90 -2.99 17.61
CA TYR A 279 -11.71 -3.58 17.00
C TYR A 279 -10.82 -2.52 16.35
N VAL A 280 -9.50 -2.69 16.36
CA VAL A 280 -8.56 -1.87 15.60
C VAL A 280 -8.10 -2.62 14.37
N SER A 281 -8.29 -2.07 13.19
CA SER A 281 -7.88 -2.68 11.93
C SER A 281 -7.62 -1.64 10.84
N GLY A 282 -7.05 -2.08 9.73
CA GLY A 282 -6.97 -1.29 8.50
C GLY A 282 -8.33 -1.16 7.81
N LEU A 283 -8.40 -0.30 6.78
CA LEU A 283 -9.63 0.03 6.05
C LEU A 283 -10.37 -1.20 5.51
N PHE A 284 -9.65 -2.19 5.00
CA PHE A 284 -10.29 -3.43 4.51
C PHE A 284 -10.95 -4.24 5.64
N GLY A 285 -10.33 -4.27 6.82
CA GLY A 285 -10.95 -4.88 7.99
C GLY A 285 -12.24 -4.15 8.36
N GLY A 286 -12.23 -2.81 8.35
CA GLY A 286 -13.41 -1.98 8.56
C GLY A 286 -14.54 -2.27 7.56
N MET A 287 -14.23 -2.43 6.29
CA MET A 287 -15.24 -2.80 5.28
C MET A 287 -15.88 -4.15 5.57
N TYR A 288 -15.08 -5.16 5.94
CA TYR A 288 -15.61 -6.46 6.34
C TYR A 288 -16.54 -6.35 7.55
N LEU A 289 -16.17 -5.51 8.54
CA LEU A 289 -16.98 -5.24 9.73
C LEU A 289 -18.27 -4.49 9.40
N SER A 290 -18.20 -3.53 8.47
CA SER A 290 -19.38 -2.82 7.98
C SER A 290 -20.38 -3.78 7.34
N ALA A 291 -19.91 -4.71 6.51
CA ALA A 291 -20.75 -5.74 5.92
C ALA A 291 -21.41 -6.63 6.98
N LEU A 292 -20.67 -7.04 8.02
CA LEU A 292 -21.23 -7.82 9.13
C LEU A 292 -22.27 -7.02 9.93
N ALA A 293 -21.99 -5.76 10.22
CA ALA A 293 -22.91 -4.87 10.94
C ALA A 293 -24.22 -4.71 10.18
N GLN A 294 -24.15 -4.42 8.88
CA GLN A 294 -25.34 -4.27 8.01
C GLN A 294 -26.19 -5.55 7.97
N ARG A 295 -25.54 -6.72 7.85
CA ARG A 295 -26.26 -8.01 7.90
C ARG A 295 -27.11 -8.15 9.17
N ASP A 296 -26.59 -7.68 10.29
CA ASP A 296 -27.24 -7.79 11.60
C ASP A 296 -28.13 -6.56 11.93
N GLY A 297 -28.36 -5.67 10.94
CA GLY A 297 -29.16 -4.45 11.10
C GLY A 297 -28.53 -3.40 12.02
N LYS A 298 -27.20 -3.46 12.18
CA LYS A 298 -26.39 -2.54 12.98
C LYS A 298 -25.63 -1.57 12.10
N THR A 299 -25.08 -0.51 12.71
CA THR A 299 -24.20 0.44 12.06
C THR A 299 -22.78 0.29 12.56
N LEU A 300 -21.81 0.56 11.68
CA LEU A 300 -20.40 0.66 12.04
C LEU A 300 -20.04 2.11 12.35
N MET A 301 -19.39 2.34 13.48
CA MET A 301 -18.67 3.58 13.77
C MET A 301 -17.19 3.33 13.56
N ALA A 302 -16.53 4.17 12.79
CA ALA A 302 -15.09 4.15 12.60
C ALA A 302 -14.47 5.43 13.19
N ILE A 303 -13.43 5.27 14.01
CA ILE A 303 -12.65 6.37 14.60
C ILE A 303 -11.21 6.18 14.12
N PRO A 304 -10.65 7.08 13.29
CA PRO A 304 -9.26 6.95 12.86
C PRO A 304 -8.32 6.99 14.07
N LEU A 305 -7.15 6.34 13.96
CA LEU A 305 -6.13 6.49 15.00
C LEU A 305 -5.60 7.93 14.95
N ARG A 306 -6.27 8.79 15.68
CA ARG A 306 -5.92 10.20 15.81
C ARG A 306 -4.90 10.38 16.93
N ALA A 307 -3.74 10.93 16.59
CA ALA A 307 -2.72 11.24 17.57
C ALA A 307 -3.19 12.31 18.59
N PRO A 308 -2.54 12.44 19.76
CA PRO A 308 -2.88 13.49 20.74
C PRO A 308 -2.80 14.93 20.19
N ASN A 309 -1.99 15.17 19.16
CA ASN A 309 -1.91 16.44 18.43
C ASN A 309 -2.95 16.58 17.30
N GLU A 310 -3.99 15.76 17.32
CA GLU A 310 -5.10 15.70 16.36
C GLU A 310 -4.72 15.25 14.93
N GLN A 311 -3.48 14.84 14.68
CA GLN A 311 -3.09 14.33 13.38
C GLN A 311 -3.69 12.95 13.12
N VAL A 312 -4.19 12.76 11.90
CA VAL A 312 -4.57 11.47 11.34
C VAL A 312 -3.55 11.08 10.28
N THR A 313 -2.81 10.02 10.54
CA THR A 313 -1.68 9.62 9.70
C THR A 313 -1.98 8.37 8.88
N ALA A 314 -1.85 8.50 7.56
CA ALA A 314 -1.76 7.37 6.63
C ALA A 314 -0.30 6.94 6.45
N LEU A 315 -0.09 5.68 6.12
CA LEU A 315 1.24 5.13 5.85
C LEU A 315 1.30 4.62 4.42
N VAL A 316 2.25 5.11 3.64
CA VAL A 316 2.52 4.55 2.31
C VAL A 316 2.80 3.05 2.48
N SER A 317 2.08 2.21 1.76
CA SER A 317 2.26 0.75 1.79
C SER A 317 3.17 0.28 0.66
N TRP A 318 2.95 0.80 -0.55
CA TRP A 318 3.74 0.54 -1.74
C TRP A 318 3.95 1.84 -2.50
N TYR A 319 5.07 1.93 -3.14
CA TYR A 319 5.46 3.08 -3.94
C TYR A 319 6.20 2.67 -5.20
N GLY A 320 6.17 3.54 -6.20
CA GLY A 320 7.04 3.49 -7.35
C GLY A 320 8.03 4.65 -7.33
N ALA A 321 9.22 4.45 -7.89
CA ALA A 321 10.23 5.48 -8.05
C ALA A 321 11.05 5.22 -9.32
N ILE A 322 11.64 6.29 -9.87
CA ILE A 322 12.57 6.22 -10.99
C ILE A 322 13.99 6.23 -10.40
N GLY A 323 14.87 5.35 -10.88
CA GLY A 323 16.25 5.33 -10.45
C GLY A 323 16.99 6.63 -10.83
N ALA A 324 17.89 7.08 -9.97
CA ALA A 324 18.62 8.35 -10.18
C ALA A 324 19.37 8.42 -11.52
N ASP A 325 19.90 7.28 -11.97
CA ASP A 325 20.71 7.15 -13.17
C ASP A 325 19.92 6.66 -14.40
N CYS A 326 18.59 6.57 -14.31
CA CYS A 326 17.74 6.18 -15.43
C CYS A 326 18.05 7.04 -16.67
N LYS A 327 18.28 6.38 -17.81
CA LYS A 327 18.63 7.10 -19.06
C LYS A 327 17.44 7.58 -19.84
N GLU A 328 16.25 7.01 -19.55
CA GLU A 328 15.00 7.31 -20.23
C GLU A 328 13.92 7.73 -19.21
N PRO A 329 14.16 8.80 -18.41
CA PRO A 329 13.28 9.15 -17.30
C PRO A 329 11.87 9.54 -17.72
N GLU A 330 11.69 10.13 -18.92
CA GLU A 330 10.35 10.42 -19.46
C GLU A 330 9.57 9.13 -19.70
N LEU A 331 10.20 8.14 -20.32
CA LEU A 331 9.58 6.84 -20.60
C LEU A 331 9.30 6.06 -19.31
N ALA A 332 10.24 6.12 -18.36
CA ALA A 332 10.06 5.53 -17.04
C ALA A 332 8.89 6.19 -16.29
N TYR A 333 8.75 7.51 -16.37
CA TYR A 333 7.61 8.24 -15.80
C TYR A 333 6.29 7.86 -16.47
N GLU A 334 6.25 7.73 -17.80
CA GLU A 334 5.05 7.27 -18.50
C GLU A 334 4.60 5.89 -18.03
N PHE A 335 5.54 4.97 -17.79
CA PHE A 335 5.21 3.68 -17.18
C PHE A 335 4.78 3.82 -15.73
N LEU A 336 5.51 4.58 -14.91
CA LEU A 336 5.22 4.78 -13.50
C LEU A 336 3.80 5.29 -13.28
N LYS A 337 3.36 6.31 -14.04
CA LYS A 337 2.02 6.87 -13.93
C LYS A 337 0.91 5.91 -14.35
N THR A 338 1.19 4.89 -15.18
CA THR A 338 0.16 3.91 -15.57
C THR A 338 -0.37 3.16 -14.35
N MET A 339 0.44 3.01 -13.30
CA MET A 339 0.01 2.38 -12.05
C MET A 339 -1.07 3.17 -11.29
N LEU A 340 -1.30 4.43 -11.66
CA LEU A 340 -2.39 5.26 -11.13
C LEU A 340 -3.71 5.11 -11.91
N LEU A 341 -3.73 4.37 -13.01
CA LEU A 341 -4.94 4.16 -13.79
C LEU A 341 -5.97 3.31 -13.01
N PRO A 342 -7.28 3.55 -13.20
CA PRO A 342 -8.33 2.87 -12.44
C PRO A 342 -8.19 1.36 -12.44
N GLN A 343 -7.89 0.74 -13.59
CA GLN A 343 -7.77 -0.71 -13.72
C GLN A 343 -6.61 -1.33 -12.93
N TYR A 344 -5.61 -0.53 -12.52
CA TYR A 344 -4.49 -0.99 -11.69
C TYR A 344 -4.65 -0.62 -10.23
N GLN A 345 -5.45 0.41 -9.94
CA GLN A 345 -5.75 0.86 -8.59
C GLN A 345 -6.91 0.07 -7.98
N TRP A 346 -7.97 -0.19 -8.74
CA TRP A 346 -9.16 -0.85 -8.28
C TRP A 346 -9.39 -2.16 -9.04
N GLN A 347 -10.00 -3.10 -8.38
CA GLN A 347 -10.41 -4.35 -9.00
C GLN A 347 -11.68 -4.14 -9.84
N THR A 348 -11.59 -4.43 -11.14
CA THR A 348 -12.70 -4.19 -12.08
C THR A 348 -13.36 -5.48 -12.60
N ASP A 349 -12.79 -6.65 -12.31
CA ASP A 349 -13.17 -7.93 -12.92
C ASP A 349 -13.99 -8.86 -12.00
N GLY A 350 -14.34 -8.40 -10.79
CA GLY A 350 -15.12 -9.18 -9.83
C GLY A 350 -14.36 -10.37 -9.22
N SER A 351 -13.04 -10.45 -9.42
CA SER A 351 -12.20 -11.40 -8.71
C SER A 351 -12.12 -11.02 -7.22
N SER A 352 -11.91 -11.99 -6.34
CA SER A 352 -11.87 -11.77 -4.89
C SER A 352 -10.54 -11.22 -4.37
N GLU A 353 -9.63 -10.84 -5.26
CA GLU A 353 -8.27 -10.45 -4.89
C GLU A 353 -8.05 -8.95 -5.04
N LEU A 354 -7.56 -8.33 -3.98
CA LEU A 354 -7.11 -6.94 -4.04
C LEU A 354 -5.92 -6.83 -5.01
N ARG A 355 -6.00 -5.88 -5.92
CA ARG A 355 -4.91 -5.66 -6.87
C ARG A 355 -3.66 -5.08 -6.21
N LEU A 356 -3.82 -4.22 -5.22
CA LEU A 356 -2.72 -3.62 -4.48
C LEU A 356 -2.75 -4.05 -3.01
N PRO A 357 -1.58 -4.23 -2.37
CA PRO A 357 -1.49 -4.60 -0.96
C PRO A 357 -1.65 -3.37 -0.04
N GLY A 358 -2.73 -2.65 -0.19
CA GLY A 358 -3.07 -1.44 0.54
C GLY A 358 -4.26 -0.72 -0.09
N TRP A 359 -4.74 0.33 0.58
CA TRP A 359 -5.81 1.17 0.05
C TRP A 359 -5.29 2.02 -1.11
N PRO A 360 -5.93 2.02 -2.27
CA PRO A 360 -5.47 2.78 -3.43
C PRO A 360 -5.40 4.27 -3.16
N VAL A 361 -4.42 4.95 -3.74
CA VAL A 361 -4.32 6.42 -3.66
C VAL A 361 -5.38 7.12 -4.49
N ARG A 362 -5.95 6.41 -5.48
CA ARG A 362 -7.04 6.92 -6.30
C ARG A 362 -8.35 6.83 -5.54
N VAL A 363 -8.97 7.97 -5.22
CA VAL A 363 -10.25 8.04 -4.50
C VAL A 363 -11.47 7.88 -5.41
N LYS A 364 -11.33 8.25 -6.69
CA LYS A 364 -12.36 8.01 -7.69
C LYS A 364 -12.14 6.69 -8.42
N GLY A 365 -13.03 5.79 -8.25
CA GLY A 365 -13.01 4.44 -8.81
C GLY A 365 -13.51 3.53 -7.73
N SER A 366 -14.70 3.30 -7.72
CA SER A 366 -15.60 2.89 -6.67
C SER A 366 -15.07 1.83 -5.69
N VAL A 367 -15.19 2.15 -4.42
CA VAL A 367 -15.38 1.19 -3.32
C VAL A 367 -16.37 0.09 -3.71
N GLU A 368 -17.36 0.40 -4.54
CA GLU A 368 -18.32 -0.53 -5.15
C GLU A 368 -17.70 -1.75 -5.85
N SER A 369 -16.50 -1.63 -6.40
CA SER A 369 -15.83 -2.76 -7.04
C SER A 369 -15.18 -3.75 -6.06
N VAL A 370 -14.91 -3.33 -4.82
CA VAL A 370 -14.28 -4.17 -3.78
C VAL A 370 -15.34 -4.95 -3.00
N TRP A 371 -16.54 -4.41 -2.86
CA TRP A 371 -17.66 -4.99 -2.11
C TRP A 371 -17.99 -6.44 -2.49
N PRO A 372 -18.14 -6.81 -3.77
CA PRO A 372 -18.51 -8.17 -4.12
C PRO A 372 -17.54 -9.24 -3.62
N SER A 373 -16.24 -8.90 -3.52
CA SER A 373 -15.23 -9.83 -3.05
C SER A 373 -15.24 -10.03 -1.53
N LEU A 374 -15.58 -8.99 -0.78
CA LEU A 374 -15.68 -9.05 0.67
C LEU A 374 -16.85 -9.94 1.13
N TYR A 375 -17.99 -9.89 0.42
CA TYR A 375 -19.16 -10.70 0.76
C TYR A 375 -18.97 -12.19 0.51
N GLN A 376 -18.14 -12.60 -0.43
CA GLN A 376 -17.88 -14.01 -0.74
C GLN A 376 -17.28 -14.80 0.42
N GLY A 377 -16.58 -14.13 1.35
CA GLY A 377 -15.96 -14.77 2.52
C GLY A 377 -16.86 -14.85 3.74
N ILE A 378 -18.05 -14.28 3.74
CA ILE A 378 -18.94 -14.24 4.89
C ILE A 378 -19.88 -15.44 4.88
N GLU A 379 -19.66 -16.38 5.82
CA GLU A 379 -20.53 -17.55 5.98
C GLU A 379 -21.97 -17.15 6.30
N GLY A 380 -22.94 -17.69 5.54
CA GLY A 380 -24.36 -17.36 5.68
C GLY A 380 -24.79 -16.12 4.90
N TRP A 381 -23.88 -15.46 4.19
CA TRP A 381 -24.27 -14.41 3.25
C TRP A 381 -24.85 -15.04 1.98
N PRO A 382 -26.05 -14.62 1.52
CA PRO A 382 -26.58 -15.08 0.23
C PRO A 382 -25.60 -14.71 -0.88
N ASN A 383 -25.61 -15.52 -1.95
CA ASN A 383 -24.73 -15.27 -3.09
C ASN A 383 -24.88 -13.80 -3.53
N TRP A 384 -23.80 -13.05 -3.54
CA TRP A 384 -23.80 -11.60 -3.79
C TRP A 384 -24.51 -11.19 -5.08
N ARG A 385 -24.60 -12.14 -6.06
CA ARG A 385 -25.30 -11.94 -7.33
C ARG A 385 -26.83 -11.82 -7.17
N ASP A 386 -27.37 -12.36 -6.09
CA ASP A 386 -28.80 -12.43 -5.84
C ASP A 386 -29.28 -11.37 -4.81
N ASN A 387 -28.32 -10.64 -4.21
CA ASN A 387 -28.64 -9.59 -3.25
C ASN A 387 -28.44 -8.20 -3.87
N PRO A 388 -29.40 -7.29 -3.69
CA PRO A 388 -29.16 -5.89 -4.01
C PRO A 388 -27.95 -5.43 -3.22
N GLN A 389 -26.97 -4.85 -3.92
CA GLN A 389 -25.84 -4.17 -3.30
C GLN A 389 -26.43 -3.25 -2.22
N PRO A 390 -25.86 -3.23 -1.00
CA PRO A 390 -26.28 -2.21 -0.06
C PRO A 390 -26.12 -0.86 -0.77
N ASP A 391 -27.15 -0.02 -0.75
CA ASP A 391 -27.11 1.34 -1.32
C ASP A 391 -26.07 2.24 -0.60
N GLY A 392 -25.27 1.64 0.27
CA GLY A 392 -24.26 2.27 1.07
C GLY A 392 -22.97 2.47 0.29
N LYS A 393 -22.78 3.63 -0.23
CA LYS A 393 -21.47 4.27 -0.11
C LYS A 393 -21.08 4.11 1.35
N ASP A 394 -19.93 3.43 1.61
CA ASP A 394 -19.41 3.47 2.98
C ASP A 394 -18.95 4.88 3.29
N GLU A 395 -19.90 5.71 3.68
CA GLU A 395 -19.68 7.10 4.06
C GLU A 395 -18.56 7.21 5.08
N TRP A 396 -18.45 6.21 5.97
CA TRP A 396 -17.41 6.16 6.96
C TRP A 396 -15.99 6.05 6.34
N VAL A 397 -15.82 5.34 5.21
CA VAL A 397 -14.52 5.25 4.52
C VAL A 397 -14.12 6.61 3.99
N THR A 398 -15.03 7.29 3.31
CA THR A 398 -14.77 8.64 2.81
C THR A 398 -14.50 9.57 3.98
N GLN A 399 -15.31 9.53 5.02
CA GLN A 399 -15.13 10.36 6.21
C GLN A 399 -13.72 10.19 6.79
N ILE A 400 -13.28 8.97 7.14
CA ILE A 400 -11.96 8.78 7.76
C ILE A 400 -10.78 9.01 6.81
N THR A 401 -10.95 8.80 5.51
CA THR A 401 -9.89 9.11 4.53
C THR A 401 -9.78 10.60 4.25
N ASP A 402 -10.87 11.36 4.34
CA ASP A 402 -10.85 12.82 4.23
C ASP A 402 -10.20 13.48 5.45
N GLU A 403 -10.16 12.80 6.59
CA GLU A 403 -9.49 13.26 7.79
C GLU A 403 -7.97 13.06 7.79
N ILE A 404 -7.40 12.42 6.76
CA ILE A 404 -5.94 12.24 6.66
C ILE A 404 -5.27 13.61 6.56
N THR A 405 -4.52 13.97 7.60
CA THR A 405 -3.76 15.23 7.65
C THR A 405 -2.28 15.06 7.38
N ARG A 406 -1.79 13.83 7.46
CA ARG A 406 -0.39 13.47 7.23
C ARG A 406 -0.28 12.11 6.56
N CYS A 407 0.72 11.97 5.69
CA CYS A 407 1.15 10.66 5.20
C CYS A 407 2.67 10.54 5.29
N CYS A 408 3.15 9.37 5.69
CA CYS A 408 4.58 9.12 5.80
C CYS A 408 4.93 7.68 5.41
N PHE A 409 6.23 7.42 5.30
CA PHE A 409 6.77 6.08 5.11
C PHE A 409 7.01 5.42 6.47
N ARG A 410 6.90 4.09 6.52
CA ARG A 410 7.27 3.34 7.71
C ARG A 410 8.78 3.41 7.93
N VAL A 411 9.16 3.58 9.20
CA VAL A 411 10.56 3.50 9.63
C VAL A 411 10.80 2.12 10.24
N ASN A 412 11.32 1.20 9.44
CA ASN A 412 11.36 -0.22 9.78
C ASN A 412 12.40 -0.65 10.84
N THR A 413 13.30 0.22 11.30
CA THR A 413 14.50 -0.30 12.00
C THR A 413 14.80 0.27 13.36
N SER A 414 14.18 1.37 13.78
CA SER A 414 14.69 2.11 14.94
C SER A 414 13.74 2.22 16.12
N ILE A 415 12.44 2.06 15.93
CA ILE A 415 11.48 2.15 17.04
C ILE A 415 11.72 1.00 18.02
N ALA A 416 11.92 -0.23 17.54
CA ALA A 416 12.24 -1.35 18.41
C ALA A 416 13.55 -1.15 19.20
N ARG A 417 14.59 -0.59 18.56
CA ARG A 417 15.85 -0.25 19.23
C ARG A 417 15.71 0.96 20.16
N ALA A 418 14.89 1.93 19.80
CA ALA A 418 14.63 3.08 20.65
C ALA A 418 13.81 2.68 21.89
N VAL A 419 12.82 1.79 21.75
CA VAL A 419 12.06 1.21 22.87
C VAL A 419 12.94 0.31 23.74
N GLU A 420 13.90 -0.43 23.17
CA GLU A 420 14.88 -1.18 23.97
C GLU A 420 15.78 -0.25 24.80
N LYS A 421 16.22 0.87 24.26
CA LYS A 421 16.98 1.88 25.02
C LYS A 421 16.17 2.59 26.10
N LEU A 422 14.84 2.55 26.05
CA LEU A 422 13.96 3.07 27.11
C LEU A 422 13.82 2.11 28.30
N LYS A 423 14.28 0.86 28.15
CA LYS A 423 14.26 -0.17 29.22
C LYS A 423 15.51 -0.15 30.10
N ASP A 424 16.58 0.48 29.65
CA ASP A 424 17.82 0.73 30.37
C ASP A 424 17.80 2.11 31.07
#